data_93a5bfcfe9eb073fdb36b4f8af431fe7
#
_entry.id   93a5bfcfe9eb073fdb36b4f8af431fe7
#
_cell.length_a   1.000
_cell.length_b   1.000
_cell.length_c   1.000
_cell.angle_alpha   90.00
_cell.angle_beta   90.00
_cell.angle_gamma   90.00
#
_symmetry.space_group_name_H-M   'P 1'
#
loop_
_entity.id
_entity.type
_entity.pdbx_description
1 polymer ?
#
loop_
_entity_poly.entity_id
_entity_poly.type
_entity_poly.pdbx_seq_one_letter_code
_entity_poly.pdbx_strand_id
1 'polypeptide(L)'
;MKKIFLVYGHYNDTSFNAAIRDTFIKEAENKGNKVDAVDLYKEKFDPVFAGEEPGEDVLNHRKRIEECDTIVLIAPIWNFRMPAIVEGWIDKVLAPPWAFRFKQLWGNYGYPIGNLRQKKAIIFCTYGSPRLAITTFFLNLPIRRLKRGVFHMCGIYNIVYRRYFAVPFVSDAKRQEFLKDVKKTANNLSLIHISEPTRPERMGYGGVG
;
A
#
# COMPACT_ATOMS: atom_id res chain seq x y z
N MET A 1 -18.75 8.67 5.57
CA MET A 1 -17.51 8.89 6.32
C MET A 1 -16.68 7.62 6.23
N LYS A 2 -15.43 7.69 5.75
CA LYS A 2 -14.49 6.55 5.70
C LYS A 2 -13.43 6.73 6.78
N LYS A 3 -12.99 5.61 7.36
CA LYS A 3 -11.84 5.58 8.26
C LYS A 3 -10.60 5.20 7.46
N ILE A 4 -9.57 6.00 7.54
CA ILE A 4 -8.34 5.85 6.75
C ILE A 4 -7.17 5.70 7.72
N PHE A 5 -6.39 4.65 7.56
CA PHE A 5 -5.10 4.51 8.22
C PHE A 5 -3.98 4.85 7.25
N LEU A 6 -3.26 5.94 7.50
CA LEU A 6 -2.21 6.43 6.65
C LEU A 6 -0.83 6.16 7.26
N VAL A 7 0.00 5.44 6.53
CA VAL A 7 1.38 5.13 6.88
C VAL A 7 2.32 5.93 6.01
N TYR A 8 3.12 6.78 6.64
CA TYR A 8 4.11 7.63 5.99
C TYR A 8 5.53 7.17 6.32
N GLY A 9 6.36 7.03 5.29
CA GLY A 9 7.73 6.54 5.43
C GLY A 9 8.76 7.36 4.67
N HIS A 10 9.04 8.58 5.15
CA HIS A 10 10.14 9.41 4.66
C HIS A 10 10.77 10.20 5.81
N TYR A 11 12.11 10.22 5.87
CA TYR A 11 12.85 10.85 6.96
C TYR A 11 12.80 12.38 7.00
N ASN A 12 12.44 13.00 5.87
CA ASN A 12 12.45 14.46 5.74
C ASN A 12 11.01 15.00 5.59
N ASP A 13 10.57 15.80 6.55
CA ASP A 13 9.25 16.43 6.62
C ASP A 13 9.04 17.57 5.60
N THR A 14 10.10 18.05 4.94
CA THR A 14 10.02 19.06 3.88
C THR A 14 10.07 18.43 2.48
N SER A 15 10.01 17.10 2.40
CA SER A 15 10.06 16.36 1.15
C SER A 15 8.77 16.47 0.34
N PHE A 16 8.85 16.14 -0.94
CA PHE A 16 7.63 16.04 -1.78
C PHE A 16 6.68 14.93 -1.28
N ASN A 17 7.20 13.88 -0.62
CA ASN A 17 6.35 12.89 0.05
C ASN A 17 5.56 13.50 1.21
N ALA A 18 6.14 14.43 1.96
CA ALA A 18 5.42 15.16 3.00
C ALA A 18 4.31 16.04 2.40
N ALA A 19 4.59 16.74 1.29
CA ALA A 19 3.57 17.51 0.57
C ALA A 19 2.41 16.62 0.07
N ILE A 20 2.68 15.39 -0.37
CA ILE A 20 1.65 14.39 -0.73
C ILE A 20 0.82 14.02 0.50
N ARG A 21 1.47 13.68 1.62
CA ARG A 21 0.81 13.35 2.89
C ARG A 21 -0.14 14.45 3.32
N ASP A 22 0.37 15.67 3.44
CA ASP A 22 -0.38 16.80 3.97
C ASP A 22 -1.56 17.17 3.04
N THR A 23 -1.32 17.12 1.73
CA THR A 23 -2.37 17.34 0.74
C THR A 23 -3.47 16.29 0.84
N PHE A 24 -3.10 15.01 0.95
CA PHE A 24 -4.06 13.91 1.07
C PHE A 24 -4.90 14.01 2.33
N ILE A 25 -4.26 14.23 3.48
CA ILE A 25 -4.95 14.37 4.78
C ILE A 25 -5.96 15.50 4.72
N LYS A 26 -5.51 16.70 4.35
CA LYS A 26 -6.35 17.89 4.24
C LYS A 26 -7.59 17.65 3.37
N GLU A 27 -7.41 17.10 2.18
CA GLU A 27 -8.51 16.89 1.23
C GLU A 27 -9.45 15.76 1.69
N ALA A 28 -8.93 14.70 2.30
CA ALA A 28 -9.73 13.61 2.82
C ALA A 28 -10.61 14.07 4.00
N GLU A 29 -10.04 14.86 4.91
CA GLU A 29 -10.76 15.43 6.05
C GLU A 29 -11.80 16.47 5.62
N ASN A 30 -11.49 17.32 4.65
CA ASN A 30 -12.45 18.26 4.05
C ASN A 30 -13.67 17.55 3.44
N LYS A 31 -13.55 16.29 3.07
CA LYS A 31 -14.66 15.42 2.60
C LYS A 31 -15.35 14.64 3.73
N GLY A 32 -15.04 14.96 4.99
CA GLY A 32 -15.64 14.32 6.15
C GLY A 32 -15.12 12.92 6.45
N ASN A 33 -13.96 12.51 5.92
CA ASN A 33 -13.32 11.27 6.28
C ASN A 33 -12.44 11.45 7.53
N LYS A 34 -12.25 10.39 8.30
CA LYS A 34 -11.35 10.37 9.45
C LYS A 34 -10.01 9.79 9.01
N VAL A 35 -8.93 10.57 9.14
CA VAL A 35 -7.58 10.13 8.83
C VAL A 35 -6.81 9.92 10.12
N ASP A 36 -6.32 8.71 10.32
CA ASP A 36 -5.41 8.32 11.38
C ASP A 36 -4.04 8.11 10.75
N ALA A 37 -3.14 9.06 10.93
CA ALA A 37 -1.84 9.08 10.26
C ALA A 37 -0.71 8.72 11.21
N VAL A 38 0.22 7.91 10.71
CA VAL A 38 1.46 7.54 11.39
C VAL A 38 2.67 7.91 10.53
N ASP A 39 3.67 8.46 11.17
CA ASP A 39 4.99 8.71 10.60
C ASP A 39 5.98 7.74 11.25
N LEU A 40 6.41 6.74 10.48
CA LEU A 40 7.26 5.67 10.99
C LEU A 40 8.61 6.18 11.52
N TYR A 41 9.15 7.28 10.95
CA TYR A 41 10.39 7.87 11.45
C TYR A 41 10.19 8.61 12.77
N LYS A 42 9.06 9.32 12.93
CA LYS A 42 8.74 10.02 14.19
C LYS A 42 8.42 9.06 15.31
N GLU A 43 7.70 7.99 14.99
CA GLU A 43 7.42 6.91 15.96
C GLU A 43 8.66 6.07 16.28
N LYS A 44 9.76 6.24 15.53
CA LYS A 44 10.97 5.42 15.66
C LYS A 44 10.67 3.93 15.55
N PHE A 45 9.76 3.59 14.61
CA PHE A 45 9.38 2.20 14.36
C PHE A 45 10.63 1.34 14.09
N ASP A 46 10.78 0.25 14.84
CA ASP A 46 11.89 -0.68 14.62
C ASP A 46 11.60 -1.59 13.40
N PRO A 47 12.35 -1.44 12.29
CA PRO A 47 12.13 -2.23 11.08
C PRO A 47 12.73 -3.63 11.15
N VAL A 48 13.51 -3.96 12.18
CA VAL A 48 14.19 -5.25 12.27
C VAL A 48 13.21 -6.32 12.73
N PHE A 49 13.03 -7.35 11.93
CA PHE A 49 12.24 -8.53 12.28
C PHE A 49 13.19 -9.71 12.56
N ALA A 50 13.25 -10.14 13.80
CA ALA A 50 14.11 -11.25 14.26
C ALA A 50 13.32 -12.53 14.58
N GLY A 51 12.06 -12.63 14.13
CA GLY A 51 11.19 -13.78 14.40
C GLY A 51 10.49 -13.76 15.75
N GLU A 52 10.55 -12.60 16.44
CA GLU A 52 9.88 -12.38 17.73
C GLU A 52 8.35 -12.28 17.59
N GLU A 53 7.66 -12.52 18.68
CA GLU A 53 6.22 -12.22 18.78
C GLU A 53 5.98 -10.71 18.56
N PRO A 54 4.83 -10.32 17.98
CA PRO A 54 4.51 -8.93 17.68
C PRO A 54 4.55 -8.04 18.93
N GLY A 55 5.40 -7.03 18.93
CA GLY A 55 5.46 -6.02 19.96
C GLY A 55 4.20 -5.13 20.00
N GLU A 56 4.09 -4.31 21.04
CA GLU A 56 2.93 -3.43 21.26
C GLU A 56 2.71 -2.45 20.12
N ASP A 57 3.76 -1.93 19.51
CA ASP A 57 3.73 -1.07 18.34
C ASP A 57 3.09 -1.75 17.12
N VAL A 58 3.49 -3.00 16.85
CA VAL A 58 2.94 -3.83 15.77
C VAL A 58 1.46 -4.13 16.04
N LEU A 59 1.10 -4.52 17.27
CA LEU A 59 -0.28 -4.79 17.65
C LEU A 59 -1.17 -3.56 17.53
N ASN A 60 -0.67 -2.39 17.90
CA ASN A 60 -1.37 -1.12 17.72
C ASN A 60 -1.63 -0.82 16.24
N HIS A 61 -0.63 -0.98 15.37
CA HIS A 61 -0.82 -0.78 13.93
C HIS A 61 -1.80 -1.79 13.32
N ARG A 62 -1.78 -3.04 13.76
CA ARG A 62 -2.77 -4.05 13.34
C ARG A 62 -4.18 -3.67 13.74
N LYS A 63 -4.39 -3.21 14.97
CA LYS A 63 -5.69 -2.71 15.45
C LYS A 63 -6.18 -1.54 14.59
N ARG A 64 -5.32 -0.56 14.27
CA ARG A 64 -5.67 0.57 13.40
C ARG A 64 -6.05 0.11 12.00
N ILE A 65 -5.39 -0.93 11.47
CA ILE A 65 -5.78 -1.56 10.19
C ILE A 65 -7.14 -2.25 10.31
N GLU A 66 -7.41 -2.96 11.39
CA GLU A 66 -8.71 -3.60 11.61
C GLU A 66 -9.86 -2.59 11.62
N GLU A 67 -9.65 -1.43 12.23
CA GLU A 67 -10.65 -0.38 12.37
C GLU A 67 -10.83 0.49 11.13
N CYS A 68 -9.88 0.51 10.18
CA CYS A 68 -9.96 1.33 8.99
C CYS A 68 -10.68 0.66 7.82
N ASP A 69 -11.18 1.46 6.88
CA ASP A 69 -11.70 1.00 5.57
C ASP A 69 -10.60 0.95 4.52
N THR A 70 -9.65 1.88 4.62
CA THR A 70 -8.63 2.10 3.59
C THR A 70 -7.26 2.31 4.24
N ILE A 71 -6.28 1.59 3.74
CA ILE A 71 -4.86 1.78 4.09
C ILE A 71 -4.25 2.71 3.04
N VAL A 72 -3.59 3.76 3.47
CA VAL A 72 -2.82 4.65 2.59
C VAL A 72 -1.35 4.51 2.92
N LEU A 73 -0.52 4.26 1.91
CA LEU A 73 0.92 4.14 2.06
C LEU A 73 1.60 5.21 1.22
N ILE A 74 2.44 6.04 1.84
CA ILE A 74 3.17 7.11 1.17
C ILE A 74 4.66 6.97 1.45
N ALA A 75 5.44 6.65 0.41
CA ALA A 75 6.88 6.50 0.53
C ALA A 75 7.60 6.65 -0.82
N PRO A 76 8.87 7.01 -0.85
CA PRO A 76 9.68 6.98 -2.06
C PRO A 76 10.03 5.54 -2.43
N ILE A 77 10.44 5.37 -3.69
CA ILE A 77 11.07 4.12 -4.15
C ILE A 77 12.58 4.35 -4.27
N TRP A 78 13.33 3.67 -3.42
CA TRP A 78 14.79 3.61 -3.41
C TRP A 78 15.25 2.20 -3.78
N ASN A 79 16.15 2.09 -4.75
CA ASN A 79 16.65 0.80 -5.20
C ASN A 79 15.54 -0.25 -5.47
N PHE A 80 14.45 0.18 -6.13
CA PHE A 80 13.24 -0.62 -6.44
C PHE A 80 12.44 -1.08 -5.22
N ARG A 81 12.73 -0.60 -4.02
CA ARG A 81 12.01 -0.87 -2.76
C ARG A 81 11.59 0.42 -2.09
N MET A 82 10.75 0.31 -1.11
CA MET A 82 10.49 1.41 -0.19
C MET A 82 11.67 1.55 0.81
N PRO A 83 11.74 2.65 1.57
CA PRO A 83 12.72 2.77 2.65
C PRO A 83 12.68 1.58 3.62
N ALA A 84 13.82 1.22 4.19
CA ALA A 84 13.95 0.05 5.07
C ALA A 84 12.91 0.04 6.21
N ILE A 85 12.60 1.21 6.77
CA ILE A 85 11.58 1.33 7.83
C ILE A 85 10.18 0.92 7.35
N VAL A 86 9.83 1.21 6.09
CA VAL A 86 8.54 0.81 5.49
C VAL A 86 8.55 -0.67 5.13
N GLU A 87 9.67 -1.18 4.64
CA GLU A 87 9.82 -2.61 4.34
C GLU A 87 9.70 -3.43 5.63
N GLY A 88 10.38 -3.01 6.71
CA GLY A 88 10.25 -3.65 8.01
C GLY A 88 8.84 -3.53 8.61
N TRP A 89 8.16 -2.39 8.40
CA TRP A 89 6.74 -2.27 8.75
C TRP A 89 5.88 -3.29 8.01
N ILE A 90 6.11 -3.49 6.70
CA ILE A 90 5.41 -4.52 5.92
C ILE A 90 5.69 -5.91 6.50
N ASP A 91 6.96 -6.22 6.76
CA ASP A 91 7.38 -7.54 7.23
C ASP A 91 6.86 -7.86 8.64
N LYS A 92 6.75 -6.87 9.54
CA LYS A 92 6.27 -7.07 10.92
C LYS A 92 4.76 -6.96 11.04
N VAL A 93 4.15 -5.94 10.41
CA VAL A 93 2.71 -5.67 10.57
C VAL A 93 1.87 -6.56 9.67
N LEU A 94 2.25 -6.70 8.39
CA LEU A 94 1.51 -7.52 7.42
C LEU A 94 2.00 -8.99 7.37
N ALA A 95 2.53 -9.47 8.50
CA ALA A 95 3.05 -10.82 8.63
C ALA A 95 1.94 -11.88 8.81
N PRO A 96 2.22 -13.15 8.46
CA PRO A 96 1.37 -14.27 8.86
C PRO A 96 1.48 -14.50 10.40
N PRO A 97 0.49 -15.14 11.02
CA PRO A 97 -0.78 -15.60 10.46
C PRO A 97 -1.85 -14.50 10.38
N TRP A 98 -1.56 -13.27 10.87
CA TRP A 98 -2.54 -12.19 11.02
C TRP A 98 -3.02 -11.62 9.68
N ALA A 99 -2.12 -11.17 8.79
CA ALA A 99 -2.51 -10.57 7.52
C ALA A 99 -2.91 -11.61 6.48
N PHE A 100 -2.30 -12.78 6.52
CA PHE A 100 -2.59 -13.91 5.65
C PHE A 100 -2.10 -15.22 6.29
N ARG A 101 -2.57 -16.34 5.76
CA ARG A 101 -2.13 -17.68 6.14
C ARG A 101 -1.92 -18.54 4.91
N PHE A 102 -1.06 -19.53 4.99
CA PHE A 102 -0.92 -20.52 3.93
C PHE A 102 -1.91 -21.67 4.13
N LYS A 103 -2.67 -21.99 3.08
CA LYS A 103 -3.45 -23.21 3.00
C LYS A 103 -2.70 -24.19 2.14
N GLN A 104 -2.37 -25.35 2.68
CA GLN A 104 -1.80 -26.44 1.89
C GLN A 104 -2.86 -26.94 0.89
N LEU A 105 -2.48 -27.04 -0.37
CA LEU A 105 -3.36 -27.50 -1.44
C LEU A 105 -3.04 -28.94 -1.82
N TRP A 106 -1.77 -29.21 -2.09
CA TRP A 106 -1.31 -30.51 -2.52
C TRP A 106 0.20 -30.63 -2.34
N GLY A 107 0.67 -31.75 -1.76
CA GLY A 107 2.10 -31.95 -1.50
C GLY A 107 2.71 -30.76 -0.74
N ASN A 108 3.76 -30.18 -1.24
CA ASN A 108 4.46 -29.04 -0.66
C ASN A 108 3.93 -27.67 -1.14
N TYR A 109 2.84 -27.64 -1.90
CA TYR A 109 2.27 -26.39 -2.42
C TYR A 109 1.32 -25.76 -1.42
N GLY A 110 1.70 -24.56 -0.93
CA GLY A 110 0.86 -23.70 -0.12
C GLY A 110 0.34 -22.51 -0.93
N TYR A 111 -0.94 -22.17 -0.74
CA TYR A 111 -1.56 -20.99 -1.33
C TYR A 111 -1.88 -19.97 -0.24
N PRO A 112 -1.51 -18.68 -0.40
CA PRO A 112 -1.82 -17.66 0.58
C PRO A 112 -3.31 -17.32 0.58
N ILE A 113 -3.91 -17.36 1.76
CA ILE A 113 -5.27 -16.87 2.00
C ILE A 113 -5.18 -15.59 2.81
N GLY A 114 -5.49 -14.46 2.16
CA GLY A 114 -5.47 -13.16 2.82
C GLY A 114 -6.65 -12.96 3.75
N ASN A 115 -6.40 -12.33 4.87
CA ASN A 115 -7.40 -12.04 5.91
C ASN A 115 -7.95 -10.60 5.81
N LEU A 116 -7.37 -9.73 4.97
CA LEU A 116 -7.72 -8.31 4.84
C LEU A 116 -8.56 -8.01 3.57
N ARG A 117 -9.40 -8.93 3.14
CA ARG A 117 -10.14 -8.88 1.86
C ARG A 117 -11.09 -7.70 1.73
N GLN A 118 -11.66 -7.23 2.84
CA GLN A 118 -12.57 -6.08 2.88
C GLN A 118 -11.85 -4.72 2.83
N LYS A 119 -10.54 -4.72 2.96
CA LYS A 119 -9.74 -3.49 2.96
C LYS A 119 -9.44 -3.01 1.55
N LYS A 120 -9.24 -1.70 1.44
CA LYS A 120 -8.73 -1.03 0.24
C LYS A 120 -7.33 -0.51 0.50
N ALA A 121 -6.54 -0.29 -0.54
CA ALA A 121 -5.25 0.34 -0.40
C ALA A 121 -5.06 1.46 -1.43
N ILE A 122 -4.43 2.54 -1.01
CA ILE A 122 -3.95 3.62 -1.88
C ILE A 122 -2.46 3.76 -1.63
N ILE A 123 -1.68 3.71 -2.70
CA ILE A 123 -0.22 3.74 -2.58
C ILE A 123 0.30 4.90 -3.43
N PHE A 124 0.93 5.85 -2.77
CA PHE A 124 1.64 6.94 -3.41
C PHE A 124 3.14 6.67 -3.38
N CYS A 125 3.74 6.55 -4.56
CA CYS A 125 5.17 6.31 -4.71
C CYS A 125 5.83 7.43 -5.49
N THR A 126 6.91 7.98 -4.96
CA THR A 126 7.78 8.91 -5.69
C THR A 126 9.03 8.20 -6.18
N TYR A 127 9.50 8.58 -7.36
CA TYR A 127 10.67 8.01 -8.02
C TYR A 127 11.66 9.10 -8.42
N GLY A 128 12.94 8.83 -8.23
CA GLY A 128 14.00 9.65 -8.81
C GLY A 128 14.19 9.42 -10.31
N SER A 129 13.83 8.23 -10.80
CA SER A 129 14.01 7.83 -12.19
C SER A 129 12.85 8.24 -13.09
N PRO A 130 13.07 8.39 -14.41
CA PRO A 130 12.01 8.67 -15.39
C PRO A 130 11.09 7.46 -15.58
N ARG A 131 9.85 7.75 -15.96
CA ARG A 131 8.82 6.73 -16.14
C ARG A 131 9.22 5.63 -17.12
N LEU A 132 9.80 6.01 -18.26
CA LEU A 132 10.15 5.06 -19.32
C LEU A 132 11.08 3.96 -18.78
N ALA A 133 12.16 4.33 -18.09
CA ALA A 133 13.10 3.36 -17.51
C ALA A 133 12.40 2.35 -16.59
N ILE A 134 11.56 2.86 -15.67
CA ILE A 134 10.86 2.01 -14.69
C ILE A 134 9.83 1.10 -15.37
N THR A 135 9.11 1.58 -16.40
CA THR A 135 8.00 0.82 -16.99
C THR A 135 8.45 -0.19 -18.04
N THR A 136 9.51 0.11 -18.78
CA THR A 136 10.02 -0.77 -19.85
C THR A 136 11.16 -1.65 -19.37
N PHE A 137 12.32 -1.05 -19.10
CA PHE A 137 13.53 -1.80 -18.77
C PHE A 137 13.40 -2.60 -17.46
N PHE A 138 12.82 -1.97 -16.44
CA PHE A 138 12.62 -2.61 -15.11
C PHE A 138 11.23 -3.22 -14.92
N LEU A 139 10.40 -3.32 -15.96
CA LEU A 139 9.12 -4.03 -15.97
C LEU A 139 8.19 -3.69 -14.78
N ASN A 140 8.22 -2.45 -14.31
CA ASN A 140 7.46 -2.01 -13.12
C ASN A 140 7.70 -2.85 -11.86
N LEU A 141 8.90 -3.32 -11.63
CA LEU A 141 9.25 -4.22 -10.53
C LEU A 141 8.71 -3.78 -9.16
N PRO A 142 8.85 -2.50 -8.71
CA PRO A 142 8.35 -2.07 -7.41
C PRO A 142 6.84 -2.28 -7.24
N ILE A 143 6.06 -1.89 -8.25
CA ILE A 143 4.60 -2.04 -8.21
C ILE A 143 4.17 -3.50 -8.26
N ARG A 144 4.82 -4.30 -9.10
CA ARG A 144 4.51 -5.73 -9.21
C ARG A 144 4.75 -6.45 -7.88
N ARG A 145 5.86 -6.11 -7.20
CA ARG A 145 6.17 -6.63 -5.87
C ARG A 145 5.10 -6.22 -4.85
N LEU A 146 4.85 -4.93 -4.71
CA LEU A 146 3.85 -4.42 -3.75
C LEU A 146 2.46 -5.01 -4.01
N LYS A 147 2.03 -5.00 -5.27
CA LYS A 147 0.71 -5.49 -5.64
C LYS A 147 0.55 -6.97 -5.36
N ARG A 148 1.43 -7.81 -5.94
CA ARG A 148 1.30 -9.27 -5.90
C ARG A 148 1.93 -9.89 -4.67
N GLY A 149 3.14 -9.42 -4.30
CA GLY A 149 3.93 -10.00 -3.21
C GLY A 149 3.54 -9.51 -1.82
N VAL A 150 2.77 -8.40 -1.70
CA VAL A 150 2.34 -7.87 -0.41
C VAL A 150 0.82 -7.83 -0.33
N PHE A 151 0.19 -6.89 -1.02
CA PHE A 151 -1.24 -6.60 -0.81
C PHE A 151 -2.17 -7.75 -1.26
N HIS A 152 -1.92 -8.38 -2.41
CA HIS A 152 -2.74 -9.53 -2.84
C HIS A 152 -2.57 -10.74 -1.92
N MET A 153 -1.36 -10.96 -1.36
CA MET A 153 -1.17 -12.01 -0.36
C MET A 153 -2.02 -11.75 0.88
N CYS A 154 -2.13 -10.50 1.32
CA CYS A 154 -3.02 -10.10 2.42
C CYS A 154 -4.52 -10.14 2.05
N GLY A 155 -4.87 -10.36 0.78
CA GLY A 155 -6.24 -10.36 0.29
C GLY A 155 -6.75 -9.00 -0.14
N ILE A 156 -5.92 -7.96 -0.15
CA ILE A 156 -6.30 -6.62 -0.59
C ILE A 156 -6.15 -6.54 -2.11
N TYR A 157 -7.25 -6.60 -2.84
CA TYR A 157 -7.27 -6.56 -4.31
C TYR A 157 -7.65 -5.19 -4.87
N ASN A 158 -8.41 -4.40 -4.11
CA ASN A 158 -8.79 -3.05 -4.49
C ASN A 158 -7.66 -2.07 -4.14
N ILE A 159 -6.79 -1.80 -5.10
CA ILE A 159 -5.57 -1.03 -4.89
C ILE A 159 -5.46 0.08 -5.93
N VAL A 160 -5.34 1.32 -5.48
CA VAL A 160 -5.02 2.49 -6.29
C VAL A 160 -3.55 2.80 -6.17
N TYR A 161 -2.84 2.81 -7.31
CA TYR A 161 -1.44 3.23 -7.38
C TYR A 161 -1.31 4.61 -8.01
N ARG A 162 -0.64 5.52 -7.31
CA ARG A 162 -0.21 6.81 -7.81
C ARG A 162 1.31 6.86 -7.82
N ARG A 163 1.87 7.16 -8.98
CA ARG A 163 3.31 7.10 -9.24
C ARG A 163 3.77 8.43 -9.78
N TYR A 164 4.70 9.07 -9.09
CA TYR A 164 5.27 10.36 -9.47
C TYR A 164 6.74 10.17 -9.81
N PHE A 165 7.07 10.32 -11.08
CA PHE A 165 8.38 10.01 -11.63
C PHE A 165 9.25 11.24 -11.74
N ALA A 166 10.59 11.03 -11.69
CA ALA A 166 11.62 12.04 -11.84
C ALA A 166 11.45 13.24 -10.87
N VAL A 167 10.91 13.01 -9.69
CA VAL A 167 10.52 14.07 -8.74
C VAL A 167 11.63 15.09 -8.46
N PRO A 168 12.93 14.72 -8.32
CA PRO A 168 13.99 15.70 -8.15
C PRO A 168 14.22 16.62 -9.35
N PHE A 169 13.82 16.20 -10.55
CA PHE A 169 14.16 16.86 -11.82
C PHE A 169 12.99 17.55 -12.50
N VAL A 170 11.75 17.36 -12.03
CA VAL A 170 10.58 18.00 -12.61
C VAL A 170 10.42 19.44 -12.10
N SER A 171 9.79 20.29 -12.92
CA SER A 171 9.46 21.66 -12.55
C SER A 171 8.44 21.74 -11.41
N ASP A 172 8.36 22.90 -10.75
CA ASP A 172 7.35 23.14 -9.71
C ASP A 172 5.92 23.06 -10.27
N ALA A 173 5.71 23.51 -11.50
CA ALA A 173 4.43 23.35 -12.18
C ALA A 173 4.01 21.87 -12.27
N LYS A 174 4.97 20.98 -12.59
CA LYS A 174 4.72 19.54 -12.63
C LYS A 174 4.47 18.94 -11.25
N ARG A 175 5.17 19.41 -10.21
CA ARG A 175 4.88 19.02 -8.83
C ARG A 175 3.46 19.42 -8.40
N GLN A 176 3.01 20.61 -8.79
CA GLN A 176 1.64 21.05 -8.53
C GLN A 176 0.60 20.19 -9.26
N GLU A 177 0.88 19.76 -10.50
CA GLU A 177 0.03 18.80 -11.22
C GLU A 177 -0.08 17.45 -10.45
N PHE A 178 1.04 16.95 -9.92
CA PHE A 178 1.03 15.75 -9.09
C PHE A 178 0.18 15.93 -7.83
N LEU A 179 0.27 17.09 -7.15
CA LEU A 179 -0.57 17.37 -5.98
C LEU A 179 -2.06 17.49 -6.33
N LYS A 180 -2.41 17.99 -7.55
CA LYS A 180 -3.80 17.94 -8.04
C LYS A 180 -4.31 16.51 -8.19
N ASP A 181 -3.46 15.58 -8.66
CA ASP A 181 -3.83 14.15 -8.72
C ASP A 181 -4.02 13.53 -7.33
N VAL A 182 -3.20 13.93 -6.34
CA VAL A 182 -3.39 13.54 -4.93
C VAL A 182 -4.74 14.00 -4.41
N LYS A 183 -5.10 15.28 -4.62
CA LYS A 183 -6.40 15.85 -4.25
C LYS A 183 -7.56 15.07 -4.90
N LYS A 184 -7.46 14.83 -6.21
CA LYS A 184 -8.47 14.04 -6.94
C LYS A 184 -8.62 12.65 -6.36
N THR A 185 -7.52 12.02 -5.96
CA THR A 185 -7.54 10.67 -5.36
C THR A 185 -8.22 10.69 -3.99
N ALA A 186 -7.90 11.66 -3.14
CA ALA A 186 -8.53 11.84 -1.83
C ALA A 186 -10.03 12.12 -1.94
N ASN A 187 -10.46 12.91 -2.93
CA ASN A 187 -11.85 13.25 -3.18
C ASN A 187 -12.69 12.07 -3.70
N ASN A 188 -12.06 11.10 -4.36
CA ASN A 188 -12.74 9.97 -5.01
C ASN A 188 -12.70 8.67 -4.17
N LEU A 189 -12.46 8.74 -2.88
CA LEU A 189 -12.40 7.56 -1.99
C LEU A 189 -13.68 6.70 -2.02
N SER A 190 -14.85 7.30 -2.25
CA SER A 190 -16.12 6.60 -2.39
C SER A 190 -16.29 5.86 -3.72
N LEU A 191 -15.61 6.35 -4.79
CA LEU A 191 -15.69 5.79 -6.15
C LEU A 191 -14.69 4.65 -6.40
N ILE A 192 -13.86 4.32 -5.43
CA ILE A 192 -12.98 3.15 -5.51
C ILE A 192 -13.88 1.92 -5.30
N HIS A 193 -14.54 1.49 -6.36
CA HIS A 193 -15.42 0.32 -6.33
C HIS A 193 -14.61 -0.96 -6.08
N ILE A 194 -15.20 -1.86 -5.30
CA ILE A 194 -14.77 -3.25 -5.19
C ILE A 194 -15.07 -3.89 -6.56
N SER A 195 -14.09 -4.01 -7.43
CA SER A 195 -14.18 -5.00 -8.50
C SER A 195 -14.09 -6.35 -7.81
N GLU A 196 -15.22 -7.05 -7.69
CA GLU A 196 -15.19 -8.45 -7.28
C GLU A 196 -14.20 -9.18 -8.21
N PRO A 197 -13.27 -9.98 -7.65
CA PRO A 197 -12.50 -10.87 -8.50
C PRO A 197 -13.51 -11.77 -9.20
N THR A 198 -13.59 -11.69 -10.53
CA THR A 198 -14.32 -12.64 -11.35
C THR A 198 -13.90 -14.02 -10.89
N ARG A 199 -14.85 -14.72 -10.26
CA ARG A 199 -14.69 -16.12 -9.86
C ARG A 199 -14.29 -16.86 -11.14
N PRO A 200 -13.17 -17.61 -11.20
CA PRO A 200 -12.93 -18.47 -12.35
C PRO A 200 -14.13 -19.40 -12.44
N GLU A 201 -14.86 -19.36 -13.56
CA GLU A 201 -15.92 -20.29 -13.83
C GLU A 201 -15.36 -21.69 -13.62
N ARG A 202 -16.06 -22.49 -12.83
CA ARG A 202 -15.76 -23.91 -12.72
C ARG A 202 -15.84 -24.48 -14.14
N MET A 203 -14.69 -24.82 -14.71
CA MET A 203 -14.72 -25.72 -15.87
C MET A 203 -15.42 -27.01 -15.41
N GLY A 204 -16.66 -27.15 -15.87
CA GLY A 204 -17.40 -28.37 -15.67
C GLY A 204 -16.65 -29.51 -16.38
N TYR A 205 -16.11 -30.41 -15.59
CA TYR A 205 -15.75 -31.71 -16.12
C TYR A 205 -17.03 -32.39 -16.55
N GLY A 206 -17.30 -32.31 -17.87
CA GLY A 206 -18.27 -33.18 -18.51
C GLY A 206 -17.83 -34.61 -18.27
N GLY A 207 -18.68 -35.36 -17.59
CA GLY A 207 -18.50 -36.79 -17.46
C GLY A 207 -18.51 -37.43 -18.85
N VAL A 208 -17.50 -38.23 -19.13
CA VAL A 208 -17.55 -39.23 -20.21
C VAL A 208 -17.93 -40.53 -19.53
N GLY A 209 -19.13 -41.02 -19.93
CA GLY A 209 -19.63 -42.35 -19.57
C GLY A 209 -18.83 -43.48 -20.20
#